data_49e56986d4fdfd8738872f72860325fd
#
_entry.id   49e56986d4fdfd8738872f72860325fd
#
_cell.length_a   1.000
_cell.length_b   1.000
_cell.length_c   1.000
_cell.angle_alpha   90.00
_cell.angle_beta   90.00
_cell.angle_gamma   90.00
#
_symmetry.space_group_name_H-M   'P 1'
#
loop_
_entity.id
_entity.type
_entity.pdbx_description
1 polymer ?
#
loop_
_entity_poly.entity_id
_entity_poly.type
_entity_poly.pdbx_seq_one_letter_code
_entity_poly.pdbx_strand_id
1 'polypeptide(L)'
;YGGIHKKYNIFPDIAIFGKALGNGYAITSVIGKKSIMEAAQKTFISSTFWTERIGPVAALKTLETMEKTSSWEIITNNGNIMRKGWNELAKKYDLGIVISGIPSLSNFRFNSENNQAYMTFITQEMMKYGYLSSGRFYPCIKHNEKNISKYLEFLEIILEKIKKCEKKGSNINNLLDGPICHSGFKRLN
;
A
#
# COMPACT_ATOMS: atom_id res chain seq x y z
N TYR A 1 14.57 7.71 -0.52
CA TYR A 1 15.59 6.75 -0.95
C TYR A 1 16.43 6.28 0.23
N GLY A 2 16.65 4.98 0.36
CA GLY A 2 17.49 4.39 1.41
C GLY A 2 16.78 4.07 2.74
N GLY A 3 15.48 4.26 2.86
CA GLY A 3 14.69 3.83 4.02
C GLY A 3 14.11 4.94 4.87
N ILE A 4 13.00 4.63 5.52
CA ILE A 4 12.21 5.59 6.33
C ILE A 4 12.98 6.15 7.52
N HIS A 5 13.94 5.41 8.06
CA HIS A 5 14.78 5.84 9.19
C HIS A 5 15.54 7.14 8.89
N LYS A 6 15.89 7.39 7.64
CA LYS A 6 16.56 8.63 7.21
C LYS A 6 15.68 9.86 7.43
N LYS A 7 14.36 9.74 7.22
CA LYS A 7 13.41 10.83 7.46
C LYS A 7 13.39 11.29 8.94
N TYR A 8 13.69 10.38 9.84
CA TYR A 8 13.67 10.63 11.28
C TYR A 8 15.06 10.80 11.89
N ASN A 9 16.11 10.87 11.06
CA ASN A 9 17.52 10.92 11.50
C ASN A 9 17.90 9.79 12.47
N ILE A 10 17.30 8.62 12.27
CA ILE A 10 17.62 7.42 13.03
C ILE A 10 18.75 6.67 12.32
N PHE A 11 19.78 6.29 13.06
CA PHE A 11 20.92 5.53 12.58
C PHE A 11 20.91 4.12 13.19
N PRO A 12 20.20 3.16 12.61
CA PRO A 12 20.05 1.84 13.18
C PRO A 12 21.40 1.10 13.17
N ASP A 13 21.57 0.19 14.10
CA ASP A 13 22.74 -0.71 14.12
C ASP A 13 22.67 -1.72 12.99
N ILE A 14 21.45 -2.20 12.67
CA ILE A 14 21.17 -3.10 11.55
C ILE A 14 19.92 -2.59 10.83
N ALA A 15 19.95 -2.60 9.49
CA ALA A 15 18.78 -2.37 8.64
C ALA A 15 18.59 -3.56 7.68
N ILE A 16 17.33 -3.98 7.54
CA ILE A 16 16.94 -5.09 6.67
C ILE A 16 16.11 -4.52 5.53
N PHE A 17 16.52 -4.81 4.30
CA PHE A 17 15.81 -4.42 3.08
C PHE A 17 15.34 -5.66 2.33
N GLY A 18 14.15 -5.59 1.77
CA GLY A 18 13.57 -6.68 0.98
C GLY A 18 12.42 -6.15 0.13
N LYS A 19 11.51 -7.02 -0.29
CA LYS A 19 10.31 -6.67 -1.09
C LYS A 19 10.64 -5.79 -2.30
N ALA A 20 10.46 -4.47 -2.19
CA ALA A 20 10.74 -3.52 -3.26
C ALA A 20 12.20 -3.56 -3.75
N LEU A 21 13.16 -4.04 -2.94
CA LEU A 21 14.56 -4.18 -3.36
C LEU A 21 14.68 -5.11 -4.58
N GLY A 22 14.03 -6.26 -4.54
CA GLY A 22 14.01 -7.21 -5.66
C GLY A 22 12.93 -6.90 -6.69
N ASN A 23 11.95 -6.06 -6.35
CA ASN A 23 10.83 -5.65 -7.20
C ASN A 23 10.13 -6.83 -7.92
N GLY A 24 9.80 -7.86 -7.15
CA GLY A 24 9.17 -9.11 -7.62
C GLY A 24 10.10 -10.32 -7.59
N TYR A 25 11.41 -10.13 -7.44
CA TYR A 25 12.37 -11.23 -7.29
C TYR A 25 12.78 -11.42 -5.84
N ALA A 26 13.07 -12.66 -5.46
CA ALA A 26 13.43 -13.03 -4.11
C ALA A 26 14.83 -12.55 -3.76
N ILE A 27 14.93 -11.49 -2.96
CA ILE A 27 16.17 -11.01 -2.38
C ILE A 27 15.90 -10.21 -1.12
N THR A 28 16.75 -10.35 -0.14
CA THR A 28 16.84 -9.48 1.03
C THR A 28 18.29 -9.06 1.23
N SER A 29 18.48 -7.91 1.86
CA SER A 29 19.80 -7.41 2.24
C SER A 29 19.78 -7.00 3.70
N VAL A 30 20.79 -7.42 4.43
CA VAL A 30 21.05 -7.00 5.81
C VAL A 30 22.33 -6.16 5.79
N ILE A 31 22.21 -4.91 6.18
CA ILE A 31 23.35 -3.99 6.28
C ILE A 31 23.39 -3.39 7.69
N GLY A 32 24.55 -3.00 8.14
CA GLY A 32 24.71 -2.44 9.47
C GLY A 32 26.08 -1.88 9.76
N LYS A 33 26.26 -1.40 10.99
CA LYS A 33 27.55 -0.92 11.48
C LYS A 33 28.59 -2.04 11.43
N LYS A 34 29.82 -1.73 11.02
CA LYS A 34 30.91 -2.70 10.88
C LYS A 34 31.07 -3.58 12.12
N SER A 35 31.14 -2.97 13.30
CA SER A 35 31.31 -3.68 14.59
C SER A 35 30.21 -4.72 14.86
N ILE A 36 28.99 -4.48 14.38
CA ILE A 36 27.86 -5.41 14.54
C ILE A 36 27.93 -6.50 13.44
N MET A 37 28.17 -6.10 12.20
CA MET A 37 28.20 -7.03 11.07
C MET A 37 29.39 -8.02 11.13
N GLU A 38 30.49 -7.66 11.75
CA GLU A 38 31.60 -8.58 12.00
C GLU A 38 31.22 -9.78 12.87
N ALA A 39 30.22 -9.66 13.72
CA ALA A 39 29.69 -10.79 14.49
C ALA A 39 29.10 -11.90 13.59
N ALA A 40 28.63 -11.55 12.39
CA ALA A 40 28.11 -12.51 11.42
C ALA A 40 29.18 -13.56 11.00
N GLN A 41 30.49 -13.20 11.04
CA GLN A 41 31.58 -14.11 10.74
C GLN A 41 31.68 -15.27 11.73
N LYS A 42 31.12 -15.14 12.91
CA LYS A 42 31.10 -16.14 13.97
C LYS A 42 29.80 -16.92 14.04
N THR A 43 28.89 -16.69 13.11
CA THR A 43 27.55 -17.31 13.10
C THR A 43 27.38 -18.14 11.83
N PHE A 44 26.49 -19.13 11.90
CA PHE A 44 26.08 -19.89 10.72
C PHE A 44 24.96 -19.14 10.01
N ILE A 45 25.26 -18.60 8.82
CA ILE A 45 24.29 -17.95 7.94
C ILE A 45 24.20 -18.78 6.67
N SER A 46 23.00 -19.26 6.34
CA SER A 46 22.73 -20.06 5.15
C SER A 46 21.44 -19.65 4.47
N SER A 47 21.36 -19.91 3.18
CA SER A 47 20.18 -19.65 2.35
C SER A 47 20.17 -20.60 1.16
N THR A 48 18.97 -21.02 0.74
CA THR A 48 18.79 -21.80 -0.50
C THR A 48 19.26 -21.03 -1.74
N PHE A 49 19.10 -19.70 -1.74
CA PHE A 49 19.46 -18.82 -2.86
C PHE A 49 20.85 -18.21 -2.76
N TRP A 50 21.73 -18.78 -1.97
CA TRP A 50 23.05 -18.20 -1.66
C TRP A 50 23.90 -17.86 -2.87
N THR A 51 23.89 -18.72 -3.90
CA THR A 51 24.67 -18.57 -5.14
C THR A 51 23.82 -18.14 -6.34
N GLU A 52 22.55 -17.89 -6.12
CA GLU A 52 21.62 -17.48 -7.16
C GLU A 52 21.87 -16.01 -7.53
N ARG A 53 21.87 -15.69 -8.85
CA ARG A 53 22.21 -14.35 -9.33
C ARG A 53 21.02 -13.48 -9.71
N ILE A 54 19.82 -14.04 -9.89
CA ILE A 54 18.64 -13.31 -10.35
C ILE A 54 18.28 -12.21 -9.36
N GLY A 55 18.21 -12.53 -8.08
CA GLY A 55 17.89 -11.57 -7.02
C GLY A 55 18.83 -10.38 -6.97
N PRO A 56 20.16 -10.58 -6.89
CA PRO A 56 21.14 -9.50 -6.92
C PRO A 56 21.07 -8.63 -8.18
N VAL A 57 20.93 -9.23 -9.37
CA VAL A 57 20.79 -8.48 -10.64
C VAL A 57 19.52 -7.64 -10.63
N ALA A 58 18.39 -8.21 -10.18
CA ALA A 58 17.13 -7.48 -10.05
C ALA A 58 17.25 -6.32 -9.07
N ALA A 59 17.89 -6.53 -7.92
CA ALA A 59 18.12 -5.48 -6.92
C ALA A 59 18.95 -4.32 -7.46
N LEU A 60 20.08 -4.63 -8.13
CA LEU A 60 20.93 -3.61 -8.75
C LEU A 60 20.13 -2.82 -9.80
N LYS A 61 19.35 -3.50 -10.64
CA LYS A 61 18.54 -2.83 -11.66
C LYS A 61 17.43 -1.99 -11.05
N THR A 62 16.83 -2.44 -9.94
CA THR A 62 15.86 -1.66 -9.19
C THR A 62 16.48 -0.38 -8.65
N LEU A 63 17.64 -0.46 -8.00
CA LEU A 63 18.32 0.70 -7.43
C LEU A 63 18.72 1.70 -8.52
N GLU A 64 19.29 1.24 -9.62
CA GLU A 64 19.64 2.05 -10.81
C GLU A 64 18.39 2.78 -11.35
N THR A 65 17.27 2.07 -11.49
CA THR A 65 16.03 2.64 -11.99
C THR A 65 15.46 3.67 -11.01
N MET A 66 15.48 3.37 -9.71
CA MET A 66 15.05 4.31 -8.68
C MET A 66 15.84 5.60 -8.74
N GLU A 67 17.16 5.52 -8.82
CA GLU A 67 18.04 6.68 -8.89
C GLU A 67 17.81 7.48 -10.17
N LYS A 68 17.78 6.82 -11.32
CA LYS A 68 17.56 7.44 -12.63
C LYS A 68 16.22 8.18 -12.74
N THR A 69 15.18 7.69 -12.08
CA THR A 69 13.83 8.25 -12.18
C THR A 69 13.40 9.07 -10.97
N SER A 70 14.21 9.16 -9.92
CA SER A 70 13.79 9.69 -8.61
C SER A 70 12.45 9.11 -8.16
N SER A 71 12.30 7.79 -8.31
CA SER A 71 10.99 7.12 -8.15
C SER A 71 10.33 7.37 -6.80
N TRP A 72 11.11 7.60 -5.73
CA TRP A 72 10.59 7.92 -4.40
C TRP A 72 9.82 9.25 -4.36
N GLU A 73 10.19 10.23 -5.20
CA GLU A 73 9.46 11.50 -5.34
C GLU A 73 8.15 11.27 -6.07
N ILE A 74 8.19 10.55 -7.19
CA ILE A 74 7.00 10.20 -7.98
C ILE A 74 5.97 9.45 -7.14
N ILE A 75 6.38 8.39 -6.45
CA ILE A 75 5.45 7.59 -5.63
C ILE A 75 4.94 8.36 -4.41
N THR A 76 5.75 9.24 -3.83
CA THR A 76 5.32 10.11 -2.73
C THR A 76 4.28 11.11 -3.21
N ASN A 77 4.52 11.77 -4.35
CA ASN A 77 3.57 12.70 -4.95
C ASN A 77 2.24 12.01 -5.30
N ASN A 78 2.29 10.88 -5.97
CA ASN A 78 1.11 10.09 -6.33
C ASN A 78 0.31 9.66 -5.08
N GLY A 79 1.02 9.27 -4.02
CA GLY A 79 0.39 8.98 -2.73
C GLY A 79 -0.31 10.19 -2.11
N ASN A 80 0.30 11.37 -2.18
CA ASN A 80 -0.29 12.60 -1.68
C ASN A 80 -1.54 13.01 -2.48
N ILE A 81 -1.51 12.89 -3.81
CA ILE A 81 -2.66 13.15 -4.68
C ILE A 81 -3.83 12.22 -4.30
N MET A 82 -3.56 10.93 -4.15
CA MET A 82 -4.58 9.97 -3.74
C MET A 82 -5.18 10.28 -2.36
N ARG A 83 -4.33 10.58 -1.37
CA ARG A 83 -4.77 10.93 0.00
C ARG A 83 -5.63 12.19 0.03
N LYS A 84 -5.25 13.19 -0.78
CA LYS A 84 -6.04 14.42 -0.95
C LYS A 84 -7.40 14.10 -1.55
N GLY A 85 -7.45 13.31 -2.63
CA GLY A 85 -8.70 12.88 -3.27
C GLY A 85 -9.62 12.11 -2.31
N TRP A 86 -9.10 11.18 -1.53
CA TRP A 86 -9.89 10.48 -0.51
C TRP A 86 -10.50 11.44 0.52
N ASN A 87 -9.71 12.40 1.02
CA ASN A 87 -10.21 13.39 1.97
C ASN A 87 -11.30 14.28 1.37
N GLU A 88 -11.13 14.74 0.13
CA GLU A 88 -12.10 15.60 -0.56
C GLU A 88 -13.43 14.86 -0.78
N LEU A 89 -13.37 13.62 -1.26
CA LEU A 89 -14.55 12.79 -1.45
C LEU A 89 -15.26 12.46 -0.13
N ALA A 90 -14.50 12.13 0.91
CA ALA A 90 -15.07 11.87 2.23
C ALA A 90 -15.81 13.10 2.79
N LYS A 91 -15.22 14.28 2.66
CA LYS A 91 -15.87 15.54 3.05
C LYS A 91 -17.10 15.83 2.21
N LYS A 92 -17.04 15.64 0.88
CA LYS A 92 -18.16 15.87 -0.03
C LYS A 92 -19.39 15.06 0.33
N TYR A 93 -19.19 13.81 0.73
CA TYR A 93 -20.28 12.90 1.08
C TYR A 93 -20.52 12.78 2.58
N ASP A 94 -19.83 13.60 3.39
CA ASP A 94 -19.93 13.54 4.86
C ASP A 94 -19.78 12.09 5.37
N LEU A 95 -18.71 11.45 4.94
CA LEU A 95 -18.28 10.11 5.36
C LEU A 95 -16.99 10.23 6.17
N GLY A 96 -17.06 9.87 7.44
CA GLY A 96 -15.87 9.89 8.30
C GLY A 96 -14.86 8.86 7.86
N ILE A 97 -13.67 9.31 7.41
CA ILE A 97 -12.55 8.40 7.11
C ILE A 97 -11.33 8.74 7.95
N VAL A 98 -10.50 7.73 8.18
CA VAL A 98 -9.18 7.87 8.78
C VAL A 98 -8.14 7.42 7.76
N ILE A 99 -7.25 8.33 7.36
CA ILE A 99 -6.13 8.02 6.47
C ILE A 99 -4.88 7.80 7.32
N SER A 100 -4.18 6.71 7.08
CA SER A 100 -2.97 6.30 7.80
C SER A 100 -1.84 5.89 6.85
N GLY A 101 -0.68 5.60 7.42
CA GLY A 101 0.52 5.25 6.68
C GLY A 101 1.26 6.47 6.11
N ILE A 102 2.33 6.19 5.40
CA ILE A 102 3.09 7.19 4.63
C ILE A 102 2.51 7.31 3.20
N PRO A 103 2.79 8.38 2.44
CA PRO A 103 2.24 8.53 1.10
C PRO A 103 2.47 7.32 0.19
N SER A 104 3.65 6.71 0.24
CA SER A 104 3.98 5.52 -0.55
C SER A 104 3.33 4.22 -0.05
N LEU A 105 2.65 4.23 1.09
CA LEU A 105 1.92 3.10 1.68
C LEU A 105 0.65 3.63 2.37
N SER A 106 -0.20 4.27 1.60
CA SER A 106 -1.40 4.90 2.12
C SER A 106 -2.53 3.92 2.35
N ASN A 107 -3.25 4.12 3.45
CA ASN A 107 -4.46 3.36 3.77
C ASN A 107 -5.56 4.32 4.18
N PHE A 108 -6.80 3.99 3.88
CA PHE A 108 -7.95 4.60 4.51
C PHE A 108 -8.93 3.56 5.05
N ARG A 109 -9.68 3.94 6.05
CA ARG A 109 -10.80 3.17 6.60
C ARG A 109 -11.91 4.14 7.02
N PHE A 110 -13.13 3.65 7.08
CA PHE A 110 -14.22 4.44 7.64
C PHE A 110 -14.18 4.40 9.17
N ASN A 111 -14.53 5.53 9.76
CA ASN A 111 -14.77 5.64 11.20
C ASN A 111 -16.24 5.27 11.50
N SER A 112 -16.58 4.01 11.24
CA SER A 112 -17.96 3.49 11.31
C SER A 112 -17.91 2.02 11.70
N GLU A 113 -18.91 1.54 12.41
CA GLU A 113 -19.12 0.11 12.68
C GLU A 113 -19.31 -0.70 11.39
N ASN A 114 -19.84 -0.06 10.35
CA ASN A 114 -20.04 -0.65 9.03
C ASN A 114 -18.77 -0.62 8.14
N ASN A 115 -17.62 -0.22 8.69
CA ASN A 115 -16.37 -0.10 7.91
C ASN A 115 -16.10 -1.32 7.03
N GLN A 116 -16.23 -2.53 7.58
CA GLN A 116 -15.91 -3.75 6.84
C GLN A 116 -16.87 -3.96 5.65
N ALA A 117 -18.15 -3.68 5.83
CA ALA A 117 -19.15 -3.77 4.78
C ALA A 117 -18.92 -2.71 3.69
N TYR A 118 -18.60 -1.47 4.07
CA TYR A 118 -18.27 -0.40 3.11
C TYR A 118 -17.02 -0.73 2.31
N MET A 119 -15.98 -1.24 2.96
CA MET A 119 -14.75 -1.65 2.27
C MET A 119 -15.00 -2.83 1.33
N THR A 120 -15.84 -3.79 1.71
CA THR A 120 -16.25 -4.90 0.83
C THR A 120 -17.01 -4.37 -0.38
N PHE A 121 -17.94 -3.44 -0.17
CA PHE A 121 -18.72 -2.83 -1.24
C PHE A 121 -17.83 -2.02 -2.21
N ILE A 122 -16.86 -1.25 -1.69
CA ILE A 122 -15.89 -0.55 -2.53
C ILE A 122 -15.10 -1.53 -3.39
N THR A 123 -14.59 -2.61 -2.79
CA THR A 123 -13.83 -3.63 -3.53
C THR A 123 -14.68 -4.26 -4.64
N GLN A 124 -15.92 -4.65 -4.31
CA GLN A 124 -16.88 -5.22 -5.27
C GLN A 124 -17.14 -4.29 -6.45
N GLU A 125 -17.50 -3.05 -6.18
CA GLU A 125 -17.87 -2.10 -7.23
C GLU A 125 -16.66 -1.64 -8.05
N MET A 126 -15.50 -1.42 -7.41
CA MET A 126 -14.27 -1.06 -8.13
C MET A 126 -13.79 -2.16 -9.08
N MET A 127 -13.99 -3.43 -8.73
CA MET A 127 -13.69 -4.55 -9.64
C MET A 127 -14.53 -4.50 -10.92
N LYS A 128 -15.77 -4.03 -10.87
CA LYS A 128 -16.61 -3.84 -12.06
C LYS A 128 -16.04 -2.79 -13.03
N TYR A 129 -15.23 -1.87 -12.52
CA TYR A 129 -14.48 -0.87 -13.29
C TYR A 129 -13.04 -1.30 -13.64
N GLY A 130 -12.66 -2.54 -13.31
CA GLY A 130 -11.32 -3.08 -13.58
C GLY A 130 -10.24 -2.67 -12.60
N TYR A 131 -10.60 -2.19 -11.39
CA TYR A 131 -9.65 -1.83 -10.35
C TYR A 131 -9.65 -2.84 -9.20
N LEU A 132 -8.46 -3.33 -8.83
CA LEU A 132 -8.26 -4.08 -7.59
C LEU A 132 -8.07 -3.08 -6.45
N SER A 133 -9.14 -2.79 -5.71
CA SER A 133 -9.17 -1.80 -4.64
C SER A 133 -9.48 -2.45 -3.29
N SER A 134 -8.76 -2.05 -2.26
CA SER A 134 -8.93 -2.57 -0.89
C SER A 134 -8.77 -1.50 0.20
N GLY A 135 -8.96 -0.23 -0.11
CA GLY A 135 -8.67 0.87 0.81
C GLY A 135 -7.18 1.13 1.03
N ARG A 136 -6.33 0.47 0.24
CA ARG A 136 -4.88 0.64 0.25
C ARG A 136 -4.40 1.14 -1.09
N PHE A 137 -3.41 2.02 -1.06
CA PHE A 137 -2.76 2.49 -2.27
C PHE A 137 -1.25 2.37 -2.12
N TYR A 138 -0.66 1.53 -2.94
CA TYR A 138 0.78 1.32 -3.07
C TYR A 138 1.22 1.84 -4.43
N PRO A 139 1.56 3.15 -4.51
CA PRO A 139 1.92 3.76 -5.78
C PRO A 139 3.19 3.17 -6.39
N CYS A 140 3.21 3.11 -7.69
CA CYS A 140 4.42 2.85 -8.49
C CYS A 140 4.60 3.96 -9.53
N ILE A 141 5.71 3.96 -10.23
CA ILE A 141 6.03 4.98 -11.24
C ILE A 141 5.08 4.97 -12.46
N LYS A 142 4.25 3.95 -12.59
CA LYS A 142 3.23 3.85 -13.66
C LYS A 142 1.87 4.43 -13.26
N HIS A 143 1.64 4.68 -11.98
CA HIS A 143 0.48 5.45 -11.55
C HIS A 143 0.71 6.92 -11.89
N ASN A 144 -0.04 7.44 -12.83
CA ASN A 144 -0.03 8.85 -13.23
C ASN A 144 -1.32 9.54 -12.75
N GLU A 145 -1.35 10.87 -12.83
CA GLU A 145 -2.52 11.65 -12.40
C GLU A 145 -3.80 11.22 -13.13
N LYS A 146 -3.74 10.89 -14.42
CA LYS A 146 -4.90 10.42 -15.19
C LYS A 146 -5.48 9.13 -14.60
N ASN A 147 -4.62 8.17 -14.24
CA ASN A 147 -5.06 6.91 -13.65
C ASN A 147 -5.66 7.12 -12.25
N ILE A 148 -5.03 8.01 -11.46
CA ILE A 148 -5.51 8.33 -10.11
C ILE A 148 -6.84 9.08 -10.19
N SER A 149 -6.97 10.09 -11.05
CA SER A 149 -8.22 10.83 -11.24
C SER A 149 -9.36 9.93 -11.65
N LYS A 150 -9.13 9.04 -12.61
CA LYS A 150 -10.14 8.08 -13.04
C LYS A 150 -10.55 7.10 -11.94
N TYR A 151 -9.61 6.65 -11.12
CA TYR A 151 -9.94 5.86 -9.93
C TYR A 151 -10.82 6.64 -8.96
N LEU A 152 -10.50 7.91 -8.71
CA LEU A 152 -11.27 8.76 -7.80
C LEU A 152 -12.67 9.06 -8.33
N GLU A 153 -12.87 9.22 -9.63
CA GLU A 153 -14.18 9.36 -10.27
C GLU A 153 -15.09 8.14 -9.98
N PHE A 154 -14.55 6.93 -10.14
CA PHE A 154 -15.31 5.71 -9.82
C PHE A 154 -15.57 5.57 -8.31
N LEU A 155 -14.55 5.87 -7.50
CA LEU A 155 -14.72 5.86 -6.05
C LEU A 155 -15.81 6.84 -5.60
N GLU A 156 -15.90 8.01 -6.23
CA GLU A 156 -16.94 8.99 -5.95
C GLU A 156 -18.34 8.42 -6.13
N ILE A 157 -18.59 7.74 -7.26
CA ILE A 157 -19.90 7.09 -7.54
C ILE A 157 -20.24 6.07 -6.44
N ILE A 158 -19.25 5.34 -5.96
CA ILE A 158 -19.44 4.32 -4.94
C ILE A 158 -19.73 4.95 -3.57
N LEU A 159 -18.97 6.01 -3.20
CA LEU A 159 -19.20 6.72 -1.94
C LEU A 159 -20.58 7.40 -1.92
N GLU A 160 -21.05 7.91 -3.05
CA GLU A 160 -22.42 8.43 -3.18
C GLU A 160 -23.47 7.35 -2.89
N LYS A 161 -23.28 6.12 -3.40
CA LYS A 161 -24.18 4.99 -3.11
C LYS A 161 -24.16 4.64 -1.62
N ILE A 162 -22.98 4.60 -0.98
CA ILE A 162 -22.86 4.36 0.46
C ILE A 162 -23.64 5.42 1.22
N LYS A 163 -23.45 6.71 0.91
CA LYS A 163 -24.15 7.79 1.60
C LYS A 163 -25.66 7.75 1.40
N LYS A 164 -26.12 7.42 0.19
CA LYS A 164 -27.55 7.22 -0.08
C LYS A 164 -28.14 6.07 0.75
N CYS A 165 -27.37 4.99 0.93
CA CYS A 165 -27.77 3.87 1.77
C CYS A 165 -27.92 4.29 3.24
N GLU A 166 -26.92 5.02 3.79
CA GLU A 166 -26.99 5.56 5.15
C GLU A 166 -28.20 6.46 5.38
N LYS A 167 -28.43 7.43 4.46
CA LYS A 167 -29.55 8.37 4.57
C LYS A 167 -30.92 7.70 4.56
N LYS A 168 -31.06 6.58 3.87
CA LYS A 168 -32.30 5.79 3.82
C LYS A 168 -32.45 4.85 5.01
N GLY A 169 -31.47 4.75 5.90
CA GLY A 169 -31.44 3.75 6.97
C GLY A 169 -31.41 2.31 6.44
N SER A 170 -30.97 2.12 5.19
CA SER A 170 -30.91 0.81 4.57
C SER A 170 -29.62 0.09 4.98
N ASN A 171 -29.66 -1.23 5.08
CA ASN A 171 -28.45 -2.01 5.37
C ASN A 171 -27.61 -2.13 4.11
N ILE A 172 -26.34 -1.71 4.18
CA ILE A 172 -25.37 -1.81 3.08
C ILE A 172 -25.17 -3.25 2.60
N ASN A 173 -25.37 -4.23 3.48
CA ASN A 173 -25.24 -5.64 3.13
C ASN A 173 -26.20 -6.06 1.99
N ASN A 174 -27.30 -5.35 1.83
CA ASN A 174 -28.25 -5.59 0.73
C ASN A 174 -27.69 -5.21 -0.65
N LEU A 175 -26.58 -4.50 -0.70
CA LEU A 175 -25.88 -4.10 -1.93
C LEU A 175 -24.68 -5.01 -2.24
N LEU A 176 -24.37 -5.96 -1.37
CA LEU A 176 -23.27 -6.90 -1.55
C LEU A 176 -23.72 -8.09 -2.37
N ASP A 177 -22.89 -8.49 -3.34
CA ASP A 177 -23.07 -9.69 -4.16
C ASP A 177 -22.65 -10.98 -3.41
N GLY A 178 -22.02 -10.84 -2.24
CA GLY A 178 -21.52 -11.93 -1.42
C GLY A 178 -21.37 -11.53 0.05
N PRO A 179 -20.79 -12.38 0.89
CA PRO A 179 -20.58 -12.07 2.30
C PRO A 179 -19.59 -10.93 2.50
N ILE A 180 -19.72 -10.22 3.64
CA ILE A 180 -18.70 -9.25 4.07
C ILE A 180 -17.35 -9.96 4.17
N CYS A 181 -16.30 -9.35 3.61
CA CYS A 181 -14.95 -9.88 3.73
C CYS A 181 -14.55 -10.00 5.21
N HIS A 182 -13.89 -11.08 5.57
CA HIS A 182 -13.42 -11.28 6.94
C HIS A 182 -12.29 -10.28 7.28
N SER A 183 -12.19 -9.94 8.55
CA SER A 183 -11.11 -9.10 9.09
C SER A 183 -10.15 -9.93 9.93
N GLY A 184 -8.89 -9.51 9.95
CA GLY A 184 -7.85 -10.16 10.74
C GLY A 184 -7.29 -11.43 10.10
N PHE A 185 -6.34 -12.04 10.81
CA PHE A 185 -5.67 -13.26 10.37
C PHE A 185 -6.34 -14.45 11.06
N LYS A 186 -7.30 -15.07 10.37
CA LYS A 186 -7.98 -16.29 10.82
C LYS A 186 -7.75 -17.42 9.83
N ARG A 187 -7.57 -18.64 10.32
CA ARG A 187 -7.64 -19.81 9.45
C ARG A 187 -9.08 -19.98 8.96
N LEU A 188 -9.23 -20.39 7.71
CA LEU A 188 -10.54 -20.58 7.05
C LEU A 188 -11.13 -21.98 7.26
N ASN A 189 -10.54 -22.77 8.10
CA ASN A 189 -10.96 -24.15 8.46
C ASN A 189 -11.43 -24.21 9.89
#